data_e2107af4bedc786330ab92d4bb8a745b
#
_entry.id   e2107af4bedc786330ab92d4bb8a745b
#
_cell.length_a   1.000
_cell.length_b   1.000
_cell.length_c   1.000
_cell.angle_alpha   90.00
_cell.angle_beta   90.00
_cell.angle_gamma   90.00
#
_symmetry.space_group_name_H-M   'P 1'
#
loop_
_entity.id
_entity.type
_entity.pdbx_description
1 polymer ?
#
loop_
_entity_poly.entity_id
_entity_poly.type
_entity_poly.pdbx_seq_one_letter_code
_entity_poly.pdbx_strand_id
1 'polypeptide(L)'
;RTRGFRRAGNRIAAVSPPVPIFALCGKTGGAVCRPAGFGLRKYSIRIMEKLIRLLHEGNYSLVVAHGEIRTFSGRGVSDLYALSGLDPGFLRGASVADKVVGKAAAALMIVAGVSELHADVISRPALDLLAGSGVKVGYAEEVPHVINRSGTGWCPLETRCRDLRTPEECVAQIRDFMNAMNNR
;
A
#
# COMPACT_ATOMS: atom_id res chain seq x y z
N ARG A 1 -22.73 34.81 -8.45
CA ARG A 1 -21.24 34.84 -8.35
C ARG A 1 -20.80 33.44 -7.93
N THR A 2 -20.47 32.62 -8.92
CA THR A 2 -19.95 31.26 -8.79
C THR A 2 -18.46 31.30 -8.49
N ARG A 3 -18.05 30.83 -7.32
CA ARG A 3 -16.62 30.65 -6.98
C ARG A 3 -16.18 29.27 -7.49
N GLY A 4 -15.31 29.29 -8.51
CA GLY A 4 -14.71 28.09 -9.07
C GLY A 4 -13.77 27.40 -8.09
N PHE A 5 -14.02 26.13 -7.89
CA PHE A 5 -13.18 25.23 -7.10
C PHE A 5 -11.97 24.83 -7.95
N ARG A 6 -10.80 25.34 -7.61
CA ARG A 6 -9.55 24.93 -8.26
C ARG A 6 -9.17 23.55 -7.78
N ARG A 7 -9.24 22.57 -8.69
CA ARG A 7 -8.65 21.25 -8.50
C ARG A 7 -7.13 21.40 -8.37
N ALA A 8 -6.57 20.99 -7.24
CA ALA A 8 -5.13 20.80 -7.08
C ALA A 8 -4.70 19.64 -7.99
N GLY A 9 -3.91 19.96 -9.03
CA GLY A 9 -3.45 18.97 -10.00
C GLY A 9 -2.45 17.99 -9.38
N ASN A 10 -2.77 16.72 -9.46
CA ASN A 10 -1.80 15.63 -9.26
C ASN A 10 -0.70 15.75 -10.32
N ARG A 11 0.49 16.15 -9.92
CA ARG A 11 1.66 16.07 -10.80
C ARG A 11 2.16 14.63 -10.80
N ILE A 12 1.85 13.92 -11.88
CA ILE A 12 2.47 12.64 -12.19
C ILE A 12 3.86 12.94 -12.74
N ALA A 13 4.90 12.71 -11.94
CA ALA A 13 6.26 12.71 -12.44
C ALA A 13 6.47 11.39 -13.20
N ALA A 14 6.32 11.43 -14.52
CA ALA A 14 6.62 10.32 -15.40
C ALA A 14 8.15 10.15 -15.45
N VAL A 15 8.66 9.13 -14.77
CA VAL A 15 10.00 8.61 -14.98
C VAL A 15 9.88 7.50 -16.01
N SER A 16 10.49 7.70 -17.17
CA SER A 16 10.51 6.74 -18.28
C SER A 16 10.94 5.34 -17.84
N PRO A 17 10.29 4.27 -18.33
CA PRO A 17 10.63 2.91 -17.95
C PRO A 17 11.96 2.47 -18.52
N PRO A 18 12.74 1.66 -17.81
CA PRO A 18 13.88 0.99 -18.39
C PRO A 18 13.40 -0.08 -19.39
N VAL A 19 13.93 -0.02 -20.60
CA VAL A 19 13.70 -1.00 -21.69
C VAL A 19 14.00 -2.43 -21.22
N PRO A 20 13.15 -3.42 -21.49
CA PRO A 20 13.45 -4.81 -21.17
C PRO A 20 14.56 -5.33 -22.11
N ILE A 21 15.69 -5.73 -21.55
CA ILE A 21 16.74 -6.45 -22.27
C ILE A 21 16.26 -7.90 -22.42
N PHE A 22 15.68 -8.23 -23.56
CA PHE A 22 15.57 -9.63 -24.00
C PHE A 22 16.94 -10.12 -24.44
N ALA A 23 17.61 -10.88 -23.59
CA ALA A 23 18.82 -11.61 -23.98
C ALA A 23 18.41 -12.87 -24.73
N LEU A 24 18.77 -12.93 -26.02
CA LEU A 24 18.76 -14.11 -26.86
C LEU A 24 19.62 -15.21 -26.24
N CYS A 25 19.01 -16.31 -25.84
CA CYS A 25 19.70 -17.50 -25.39
C CYS A 25 20.12 -18.33 -26.62
N GLY A 26 21.37 -18.21 -26.98
CA GLY A 26 22.05 -19.13 -27.94
C GLY A 26 22.37 -20.46 -27.26
N LYS A 27 22.06 -21.56 -27.96
CA LYS A 27 22.35 -22.94 -27.58
C LYS A 27 23.88 -23.16 -27.50
N THR A 28 24.37 -23.69 -26.36
CA THR A 28 25.34 -24.80 -26.24
C THR A 28 25.79 -24.96 -24.78
N GLY A 29 25.78 -26.22 -24.28
CA GLY A 29 26.69 -26.76 -23.25
C GLY A 29 26.42 -26.43 -21.79
N GLY A 30 25.86 -27.41 -21.06
CA GLY A 30 26.14 -27.72 -19.67
C GLY A 30 26.25 -26.58 -18.65
N ALA A 31 25.15 -25.98 -18.21
CA ALA A 31 25.17 -25.05 -17.09
C ALA A 31 24.17 -25.50 -16.03
N VAL A 32 24.69 -25.76 -14.84
CA VAL A 32 23.94 -26.02 -13.60
C VAL A 32 22.92 -24.91 -13.41
N CYS A 33 21.64 -25.29 -13.39
CA CYS A 33 20.53 -24.37 -13.15
C CYS A 33 20.65 -23.81 -11.72
N ARG A 34 21.14 -22.57 -11.57
CA ARG A 34 21.08 -21.84 -10.31
C ARG A 34 19.61 -21.46 -10.05
N PRO A 35 19.06 -21.73 -8.85
CA PRO A 35 17.67 -21.38 -8.57
C PRO A 35 17.48 -19.86 -8.67
N ALA A 36 16.47 -19.46 -9.44
CA ALA A 36 16.11 -18.07 -9.76
C ALA A 36 15.66 -17.19 -8.55
N GLY A 37 15.80 -17.69 -7.31
CA GLY A 37 15.35 -17.01 -6.11
C GLY A 37 16.27 -15.95 -5.51
N PHE A 38 17.55 -15.94 -5.88
CA PHE A 38 18.54 -15.08 -5.19
C PHE A 38 18.55 -13.61 -5.68
N GLY A 39 18.16 -13.37 -6.93
CA GLY A 39 18.09 -12.04 -7.52
C GLY A 39 16.86 -11.24 -7.08
N LEU A 40 15.73 -11.91 -6.98
CA LEU A 40 14.45 -11.28 -6.63
C LEU A 40 14.42 -10.76 -5.19
N ARG A 41 15.05 -11.46 -4.23
CA ARG A 41 15.14 -11.00 -2.84
C ARG A 41 15.93 -9.70 -2.68
N LYS A 42 17.08 -9.58 -3.35
CA LYS A 42 17.89 -8.35 -3.29
C LYS A 42 17.20 -7.17 -3.97
N TYR A 43 16.44 -7.43 -5.03
CA TYR A 43 15.68 -6.40 -5.73
C TYR A 43 14.53 -5.87 -4.88
N SER A 44 13.76 -6.75 -4.23
CA SER A 44 12.66 -6.39 -3.32
C SER A 44 13.15 -5.53 -2.14
N ILE A 45 14.25 -5.90 -1.49
CA ILE A 45 14.84 -5.13 -0.39
C ILE A 45 15.22 -3.71 -0.85
N ARG A 46 15.87 -3.56 -1.98
CA ARG A 46 16.26 -2.25 -2.52
C ARG A 46 15.07 -1.36 -2.89
N ILE A 47 14.00 -1.97 -3.40
CA ILE A 47 12.77 -1.23 -3.70
C ILE A 47 12.14 -0.74 -2.41
N MET A 48 11.96 -1.59 -1.41
CA MET A 48 11.34 -1.19 -0.15
C MET A 48 12.14 -0.09 0.57
N GLU A 49 13.46 -0.19 0.64
CA GLU A 49 14.32 0.88 1.18
C GLU A 49 14.10 2.23 0.47
N LYS A 50 13.95 2.19 -0.87
CA LYS A 50 13.66 3.38 -1.67
C LYS A 50 12.27 3.95 -1.34
N LEU A 51 11.24 3.10 -1.17
CA LEU A 51 9.89 3.54 -0.83
C LEU A 51 9.86 4.19 0.56
N ILE A 52 10.49 3.59 1.56
CA ILE A 52 10.60 4.12 2.92
C ILE A 52 11.29 5.50 2.90
N ARG A 53 12.40 5.62 2.16
CA ARG A 53 13.08 6.90 2.03
C ARG A 53 12.17 7.96 1.40
N LEU A 54 11.48 7.65 0.30
CA LEU A 54 10.54 8.56 -0.34
C LEU A 54 9.38 8.94 0.58
N LEU A 55 8.86 7.99 1.36
CA LEU A 55 7.80 8.23 2.34
C LEU A 55 8.20 9.32 3.32
N HIS A 56 9.44 9.27 3.83
CA HIS A 56 9.94 10.22 4.82
C HIS A 56 10.40 11.54 4.20
N GLU A 57 11.26 11.52 3.18
CA GLU A 57 11.81 12.72 2.54
C GLU A 57 10.72 13.58 1.87
N GLY A 58 9.74 12.93 1.22
CA GLY A 58 8.62 13.59 0.56
C GLY A 58 7.45 13.90 1.50
N ASN A 59 7.54 13.49 2.77
CA ASN A 59 6.46 13.58 3.75
C ASN A 59 5.11 13.01 3.23
N TYR A 60 5.19 11.96 2.41
CA TYR A 60 4.01 11.28 1.88
C TYR A 60 3.33 10.43 2.96
N SER A 61 2.04 10.17 2.82
CA SER A 61 1.31 9.22 3.67
C SER A 61 1.43 7.79 3.17
N LEU A 62 1.52 7.62 1.85
CA LEU A 62 1.53 6.33 1.17
C LEU A 62 2.44 6.41 -0.07
N VAL A 63 3.27 5.40 -0.29
CA VAL A 63 4.08 5.21 -1.49
C VAL A 63 3.89 3.80 -2.00
N VAL A 64 3.56 3.65 -3.27
CA VAL A 64 3.28 2.36 -3.91
C VAL A 64 4.19 2.17 -5.12
N ALA A 65 4.78 0.99 -5.26
CA ALA A 65 5.57 0.61 -6.42
C ALA A 65 5.05 -0.66 -7.09
N HIS A 66 4.73 -0.53 -8.38
CA HIS A 66 4.47 -1.65 -9.28
C HIS A 66 4.82 -1.22 -10.71
N GLY A 67 6.05 -1.54 -11.14
CA GLY A 67 6.61 -1.02 -12.39
C GLY A 67 7.02 0.45 -12.30
N GLU A 68 6.14 1.32 -11.86
CA GLU A 68 6.36 2.74 -11.52
C GLU A 68 6.17 2.99 -10.03
N ILE A 69 6.57 4.18 -9.56
CA ILE A 69 6.33 4.61 -8.17
C ILE A 69 5.30 5.71 -8.17
N ARG A 70 4.25 5.54 -7.37
CA ARG A 70 3.22 6.56 -7.10
C ARG A 70 3.27 6.97 -5.64
N THR A 71 3.15 8.27 -5.38
CA THR A 71 3.21 8.89 -4.05
C THR A 71 1.90 9.59 -3.75
N PHE A 72 1.46 9.52 -2.49
CA PHE A 72 0.18 10.04 -2.04
C PHE A 72 0.37 10.79 -0.72
N SER A 73 -0.43 11.84 -0.53
CA SER A 73 -0.43 12.67 0.68
C SER A 73 -1.83 12.83 1.28
N GLY A 74 -2.73 11.92 0.92
CA GLY A 74 -4.11 11.93 1.38
C GLY A 74 -4.26 11.54 2.85
N ARG A 75 -5.52 11.40 3.26
CA ARG A 75 -5.86 11.16 4.67
C ARG A 75 -6.34 9.74 4.89
N GLY A 76 -5.69 9.06 5.82
CA GLY A 76 -6.07 7.69 6.21
C GLY A 76 -6.04 6.76 5.00
N VAL A 77 -7.09 5.95 4.83
CA VAL A 77 -7.19 4.97 3.73
C VAL A 77 -7.70 5.55 2.40
N SER A 78 -7.97 6.85 2.31
CA SER A 78 -8.65 7.45 1.14
C SER A 78 -7.88 7.24 -0.16
N ASP A 79 -6.56 7.44 -0.14
CA ASP A 79 -5.73 7.26 -1.35
C ASP A 79 -5.66 5.80 -1.76
N LEU A 80 -5.48 4.90 -0.80
CA LEU A 80 -5.47 3.46 -1.03
C LEU A 80 -6.82 2.95 -1.56
N TYR A 81 -7.93 3.45 -0.99
CA TYR A 81 -9.27 3.12 -1.43
C TYR A 81 -9.54 3.64 -2.85
N ALA A 82 -9.18 4.89 -3.14
CA ALA A 82 -9.30 5.46 -4.47
C ALA A 82 -8.47 4.67 -5.50
N LEU A 83 -7.23 4.33 -5.17
CA LEU A 83 -6.36 3.55 -6.03
C LEU A 83 -6.92 2.14 -6.30
N SER A 84 -7.50 1.48 -5.30
CA SER A 84 -8.13 0.17 -5.44
C SER A 84 -9.35 0.18 -6.37
N GLY A 85 -10.04 1.31 -6.48
CA GLY A 85 -11.18 1.48 -7.37
C GLY A 85 -10.79 1.95 -8.78
N LEU A 86 -9.81 2.86 -8.89
CA LEU A 86 -9.39 3.46 -10.17
C LEU A 86 -8.41 2.59 -10.97
N ASP A 87 -7.52 1.90 -10.28
CA ASP A 87 -6.48 1.07 -10.89
C ASP A 87 -6.16 -0.16 -10.02
N PRO A 88 -7.09 -1.11 -9.91
CA PRO A 88 -6.91 -2.28 -9.07
C PRO A 88 -5.74 -3.16 -9.51
N GLY A 89 -5.36 -3.12 -10.78
CA GLY A 89 -4.21 -3.85 -11.33
C GLY A 89 -2.87 -3.35 -10.79
N PHE A 90 -2.78 -2.07 -10.45
CA PHE A 90 -1.56 -1.45 -9.93
C PHE A 90 -1.19 -1.93 -8.52
N LEU A 91 -2.17 -2.28 -7.70
CA LEU A 91 -1.93 -2.80 -6.34
C LEU A 91 -1.56 -4.28 -6.32
N ARG A 92 -1.97 -5.04 -7.33
CA ARG A 92 -1.71 -6.49 -7.37
C ARG A 92 -0.21 -6.77 -7.54
N GLY A 93 0.40 -7.40 -6.55
CA GLY A 93 1.83 -7.67 -6.54
C GLY A 93 2.71 -6.45 -6.19
N ALA A 94 2.11 -5.31 -5.84
CA ALA A 94 2.84 -4.10 -5.49
C ALA A 94 3.63 -4.22 -4.19
N SER A 95 4.68 -3.39 -4.06
CA SER A 95 5.32 -3.06 -2.79
C SER A 95 4.78 -1.73 -2.29
N VAL A 96 4.40 -1.68 -1.01
CA VAL A 96 3.74 -0.53 -0.38
C VAL A 96 4.53 -0.08 0.84
N ALA A 97 4.74 1.24 0.99
CA ALA A 97 5.20 1.87 2.22
C ALA A 97 4.13 2.88 2.69
N ASP A 98 3.69 2.75 3.93
CA ASP A 98 2.61 3.56 4.54
C ASP A 98 3.04 4.04 5.93
N LYS A 99 2.68 5.26 6.30
CA LYS A 99 2.96 5.78 7.64
C LYS A 99 2.17 5.09 8.73
N VAL A 100 0.89 4.79 8.49
CA VAL A 100 0.01 4.24 9.52
C VAL A 100 -0.96 3.21 8.96
N VAL A 101 -0.74 1.96 9.31
CA VAL A 101 -1.56 0.83 8.86
C VAL A 101 -2.45 0.33 9.98
N GLY A 102 -3.73 0.63 9.89
CA GLY A 102 -4.79 0.03 10.71
C GLY A 102 -5.44 -1.16 9.99
N LYS A 103 -6.34 -1.84 10.69
CA LYS A 103 -7.04 -3.04 10.17
C LYS A 103 -7.74 -2.80 8.83
N ALA A 104 -8.32 -1.62 8.64
CA ALA A 104 -8.97 -1.23 7.39
C ALA A 104 -7.98 -1.14 6.21
N ALA A 105 -6.83 -0.49 6.40
CA ALA A 105 -5.80 -0.40 5.37
C ALA A 105 -5.23 -1.78 5.03
N ALA A 106 -4.96 -2.60 6.05
CA ALA A 106 -4.53 -3.99 5.89
C ALA A 106 -5.51 -4.80 5.05
N ALA A 107 -6.82 -4.68 5.33
CA ALA A 107 -7.87 -5.37 4.57
C ALA A 107 -7.87 -4.98 3.09
N LEU A 108 -7.76 -3.68 2.77
CA LEU A 108 -7.66 -3.21 1.38
C LEU A 108 -6.43 -3.77 0.68
N MET A 109 -5.28 -3.79 1.35
CA MET A 109 -4.03 -4.32 0.78
C MET A 109 -4.13 -5.81 0.49
N ILE A 110 -4.76 -6.59 1.39
CA ILE A 110 -4.97 -8.03 1.20
C ILE A 110 -5.87 -8.27 -0.01
N VAL A 111 -7.05 -7.64 -0.06
CA VAL A 111 -8.02 -7.81 -1.16
C VAL A 111 -7.44 -7.34 -2.48
N ALA A 112 -6.65 -6.27 -2.49
CA ALA A 112 -5.97 -5.76 -3.67
C ALA A 112 -4.79 -6.64 -4.13
N GLY A 113 -4.35 -7.60 -3.31
CA GLY A 113 -3.25 -8.52 -3.64
C GLY A 113 -1.86 -7.88 -3.57
N VAL A 114 -1.64 -6.97 -2.63
CA VAL A 114 -0.32 -6.40 -2.34
C VAL A 114 0.64 -7.52 -1.95
N SER A 115 1.89 -7.46 -2.43
CA SER A 115 2.90 -8.51 -2.15
C SER A 115 3.77 -8.19 -0.94
N GLU A 116 4.05 -6.91 -0.69
CA GLU A 116 4.97 -6.49 0.36
C GLU A 116 4.53 -5.14 0.94
N LEU A 117 4.57 -5.02 2.26
CA LEU A 117 4.19 -3.85 3.02
C LEU A 117 5.29 -3.46 3.99
N HIS A 118 5.61 -2.17 4.05
CA HIS A 118 6.27 -1.54 5.20
C HIS A 118 5.34 -0.51 5.82
N ALA A 119 5.22 -0.52 7.15
CA ALA A 119 4.47 0.47 7.91
C ALA A 119 5.38 1.16 8.93
N ASP A 120 5.34 2.50 9.02
CA ASP A 120 6.01 3.16 10.14
C ASP A 120 5.31 2.78 11.46
N VAL A 121 3.98 2.81 11.47
CA VAL A 121 3.15 2.38 12.59
C VAL A 121 2.10 1.38 12.11
N ILE A 122 1.98 0.25 12.78
CA ILE A 122 0.97 -0.76 12.47
C ILE A 122 0.17 -1.14 13.72
N SER A 123 -1.14 -1.32 13.57
CA SER A 123 -1.95 -1.79 14.69
C SER A 123 -1.92 -3.31 14.83
N ARG A 124 -2.04 -3.81 16.07
CA ARG A 124 -2.16 -5.26 16.34
C ARG A 124 -3.29 -5.91 15.54
N PRO A 125 -4.52 -5.33 15.46
CA PRO A 125 -5.57 -5.89 14.62
C PRO A 125 -5.24 -5.95 13.12
N ALA A 126 -4.38 -5.05 12.62
CA ALA A 126 -3.89 -5.11 11.25
C ALA A 126 -2.90 -6.27 11.05
N LEU A 127 -1.97 -6.47 12.00
CA LEU A 127 -1.03 -7.59 11.98
C LEU A 127 -1.76 -8.94 12.03
N ASP A 128 -2.75 -9.07 12.92
CA ASP A 128 -3.54 -10.28 13.06
C ASP A 128 -4.30 -10.62 11.76
N LEU A 129 -4.81 -9.61 11.05
CA LEU A 129 -5.49 -9.80 9.77
C LEU A 129 -4.51 -10.13 8.63
N LEU A 130 -3.31 -9.54 8.65
CA LEU A 130 -2.25 -9.81 7.67
C LEU A 130 -1.61 -11.19 7.86
N ALA A 131 -1.69 -11.76 9.07
CA ALA A 131 -1.16 -13.08 9.36
C ALA A 131 -1.81 -14.13 8.45
N GLY A 132 -1.00 -14.84 7.68
CA GLY A 132 -1.46 -15.88 6.75
C GLY A 132 -2.02 -15.34 5.41
N SER A 133 -2.08 -14.02 5.18
CA SER A 133 -2.56 -13.44 3.93
C SER A 133 -1.60 -13.60 2.74
N GLY A 134 -0.34 -13.95 3.00
CA GLY A 134 0.72 -14.01 2.00
C GLY A 134 1.43 -12.66 1.76
N VAL A 135 0.95 -11.56 2.32
CA VAL A 135 1.63 -10.26 2.28
C VAL A 135 2.87 -10.32 3.17
N LYS A 136 4.03 -9.93 2.65
CA LYS A 136 5.25 -9.79 3.46
C LYS A 136 5.16 -8.46 4.21
N VAL A 137 5.24 -8.51 5.54
CA VAL A 137 5.08 -7.32 6.39
C VAL A 137 6.36 -6.99 7.11
N GLY A 138 6.79 -5.71 6.99
CA GLY A 138 7.78 -5.08 7.83
C GLY A 138 7.17 -3.84 8.50
N TYR A 139 7.62 -3.49 9.69
CA TYR A 139 7.14 -2.30 10.39
C TYR A 139 8.18 -1.75 11.35
N ALA A 140 8.07 -0.46 11.69
CA ALA A 140 8.95 0.17 12.67
C ALA A 140 8.36 0.11 14.09
N GLU A 141 7.04 0.35 14.23
CA GLU A 141 6.36 0.37 15.52
C GLU A 141 5.02 -0.38 15.46
N GLU A 142 4.74 -1.20 16.49
CA GLU A 142 3.45 -1.84 16.71
C GLU A 142 2.68 -1.11 17.81
N VAL A 143 1.40 -0.83 17.54
CA VAL A 143 0.50 -0.20 18.51
C VAL A 143 -0.74 -1.06 18.75
N PRO A 144 -1.38 -0.99 19.94
CA PRO A 144 -2.59 -1.77 20.21
C PRO A 144 -3.73 -1.45 19.25
N HIS A 145 -3.86 -0.20 18.81
CA HIS A 145 -4.84 0.29 17.86
C HIS A 145 -4.43 1.66 17.31
N VAL A 146 -4.93 2.01 16.13
CA VAL A 146 -4.72 3.36 15.58
C VAL A 146 -5.61 4.37 16.30
N ILE A 147 -4.98 5.46 16.77
CA ILE A 147 -5.68 6.57 17.40
C ILE A 147 -6.12 7.57 16.34
N ASN A 148 -7.28 8.21 16.54
CA ASN A 148 -7.74 9.29 15.69
C ASN A 148 -6.83 10.52 15.79
N ARG A 149 -6.91 11.42 14.81
CA ARG A 149 -6.01 12.59 14.73
C ARG A 149 -6.15 13.60 15.88
N SER A 150 -7.32 13.63 16.52
CA SER A 150 -7.55 14.47 17.70
C SER A 150 -6.96 13.87 18.99
N GLY A 151 -6.44 12.66 18.94
CA GLY A 151 -5.90 11.97 20.12
C GLY A 151 -6.96 11.56 21.13
N THR A 152 -8.25 11.68 20.79
CA THR A 152 -9.36 11.50 21.75
C THR A 152 -9.93 10.09 21.77
N GLY A 153 -9.46 9.20 20.90
CA GLY A 153 -9.97 7.83 20.85
C GLY A 153 -9.51 7.08 19.61
N TRP A 154 -10.14 5.95 19.36
CA TRP A 154 -9.82 5.07 18.24
C TRP A 154 -10.12 5.71 16.88
N CYS A 155 -9.33 5.35 15.88
CA CYS A 155 -9.66 5.67 14.49
C CYS A 155 -11.05 5.13 14.14
N PRO A 156 -11.93 5.93 13.51
CA PRO A 156 -13.31 5.50 13.18
C PRO A 156 -13.38 4.22 12.35
N LEU A 157 -12.44 4.04 11.41
CA LEU A 157 -12.35 2.82 10.60
C LEU A 157 -11.81 1.63 11.39
N GLU A 158 -10.86 1.85 12.29
CA GLU A 158 -10.39 0.82 13.22
C GLU A 158 -11.55 0.31 14.09
N THR A 159 -12.37 1.22 14.61
CA THR A 159 -13.58 0.88 15.39
C THR A 159 -14.59 0.07 14.57
N ARG A 160 -14.86 0.46 13.32
CA ARG A 160 -15.79 -0.24 12.43
C ARG A 160 -15.32 -1.64 12.05
N CYS A 161 -14.00 -1.82 11.89
CA CYS A 161 -13.41 -3.10 11.50
C CYS A 161 -13.06 -4.00 12.70
N ARG A 162 -13.18 -3.51 13.92
CA ARG A 162 -12.68 -4.15 15.13
C ARG A 162 -13.05 -5.62 15.25
N ASP A 163 -14.36 -5.91 15.15
CA ASP A 163 -14.92 -7.24 15.41
C ASP A 163 -15.09 -8.08 14.14
N LEU A 164 -14.71 -7.55 12.98
CA LEU A 164 -14.78 -8.25 11.70
C LEU A 164 -13.62 -9.23 11.57
N ARG A 165 -13.85 -10.34 10.89
CA ARG A 165 -12.88 -11.43 10.79
C ARG A 165 -12.21 -11.54 9.42
N THR A 166 -12.88 -11.05 8.38
CA THR A 166 -12.40 -11.18 7.01
C THR A 166 -12.03 -9.81 6.39
N PRO A 167 -11.06 -9.78 5.47
CA PRO A 167 -10.72 -8.56 4.74
C PRO A 167 -11.90 -7.98 3.96
N GLU A 168 -12.74 -8.83 3.37
CA GLU A 168 -13.89 -8.44 2.56
C GLU A 168 -14.95 -7.71 3.40
N GLU A 169 -15.22 -8.19 4.62
CA GLU A 169 -16.12 -7.50 5.56
C GLU A 169 -15.59 -6.10 5.90
N CYS A 170 -14.29 -5.97 6.15
CA CYS A 170 -13.66 -4.67 6.40
C CYS A 170 -13.78 -3.74 5.18
N VAL A 171 -13.57 -4.24 3.97
CA VAL A 171 -13.69 -3.45 2.73
C VAL A 171 -15.13 -2.94 2.54
N ALA A 172 -16.14 -3.73 2.90
CA ALA A 172 -17.53 -3.28 2.87
C ALA A 172 -17.74 -2.07 3.81
N GLN A 173 -17.22 -2.13 5.04
CA GLN A 173 -17.30 -1.02 5.99
C GLN A 173 -16.55 0.24 5.53
N ILE A 174 -15.40 0.06 4.85
CA ILE A 174 -14.66 1.19 4.29
C ILE A 174 -15.47 1.87 3.21
N ARG A 175 -16.10 1.11 2.30
CA ARG A 175 -16.95 1.64 1.23
C ARG A 175 -18.10 2.47 1.80
N ASP A 176 -18.79 1.96 2.82
CA ASP A 176 -19.91 2.66 3.45
C ASP A 176 -19.45 3.94 4.17
N PHE A 177 -18.28 3.89 4.81
CA PHE A 177 -17.68 5.05 5.44
C PHE A 177 -17.30 6.13 4.43
N MET A 178 -16.67 5.75 3.31
CA MET A 178 -16.27 6.67 2.25
C MET A 178 -17.47 7.32 1.56
N ASN A 179 -18.53 6.55 1.30
CA ASN A 179 -19.77 7.06 0.75
C ASN A 179 -20.43 8.09 1.68
N ALA A 180 -20.46 7.81 2.99
CA ALA A 180 -21.00 8.74 3.98
C ALA A 180 -20.18 10.04 4.11
N MET A 181 -18.89 10.00 3.82
CA MET A 181 -18.03 11.19 3.81
C MET A 181 -18.23 12.04 2.56
N ASN A 182 -18.47 11.42 1.41
CA ASN A 182 -18.66 12.13 0.14
C ASN A 182 -20.04 12.80 0.03
N ASN A 183 -21.00 12.39 0.85
CA ASN A 183 -22.36 12.93 0.88
C ASN A 183 -22.55 14.06 1.91
N ARG A 184 -21.48 14.57 2.52
CA ARG A 184 -21.49 15.71 3.46
C ARG A 184 -20.96 16.97 2.80
#